data_cec0b3e8f323326b7d15be7faf5db5cf
#
_entry.id   cec0b3e8f323326b7d15be7faf5db5cf
#
_cell.length_a   1.000
_cell.length_b   1.000
_cell.length_c   1.000
_cell.angle_alpha   90.00
_cell.angle_beta   90.00
_cell.angle_gamma   90.00
#
_symmetry.space_group_name_H-M   'P 1'
#
loop_
_entity.id
_entity.type
_entity.pdbx_description
1 polymer ?
#
loop_
_entity_poly.entity_id
_entity_poly.type
_entity_poly.pdbx_seq_one_letter_code
_entity_poly.pdbx_strand_id
1 'polypeptide(L)'
;WFVSLEQKQPTDWPTFRFHLPYASISIDGDVKYSSLLTNQRIDTVTLGKTNDVAGIILDPKGDMLWEIDEEKPAGLWELQLENAESFIARENALVNLWLIDSASVLQWASRLLDDPFWKMRQYGLDLLAQSDSVRPASLATAIELSQLDKKSAVRATAFRTLDVIYPDFESIRSLYLNGLNDRSYEVVSTCLDVLSNQDPCFTVENLGGLVKEKHGQLPSMISKVFARCPKQEYTGSMMELIEHAEGFNIFLIGSHATIFAQQIGNNEVYESIGGALIQASYKTDSWWSRYATIQYLEAAEIFYTLEIDRLSDNAEVTVSDSEYLNNLEVQRASLAIDLDKLKKIQDASDPPFRH
;
A
#
# COMPACT_ATOMS: atom_id res chain seq x y z
N TRP A 1 27.88 29.92 -18.40
CA TRP A 1 27.17 29.31 -17.25
C TRP A 1 27.66 29.92 -15.97
N PHE A 2 26.77 30.27 -15.10
CA PHE A 2 27.04 30.63 -13.71
C PHE A 2 26.06 29.92 -12.79
N VAL A 3 26.52 29.62 -11.59
CA VAL A 3 25.70 29.09 -10.49
C VAL A 3 25.72 30.12 -9.35
N SER A 4 24.53 30.53 -8.92
CA SER A 4 24.40 31.32 -7.70
C SER A 4 23.92 30.41 -6.57
N LEU A 5 24.67 30.38 -5.49
CA LEU A 5 24.44 29.52 -4.33
C LEU A 5 24.17 30.39 -3.11
N GLU A 6 23.11 30.09 -2.38
CA GLU A 6 22.81 30.72 -1.10
C GLU A 6 22.77 29.68 0.01
N GLN A 7 23.49 29.90 1.09
CA GLN A 7 23.45 29.09 2.29
C GLN A 7 22.31 29.57 3.20
N LYS A 8 21.21 28.80 3.30
CA LYS A 8 19.97 29.17 3.99
C LYS A 8 19.91 28.81 5.49
N GLN A 9 21.02 28.35 6.11
CA GLN A 9 21.04 28.08 7.55
C GLN A 9 20.73 29.36 8.37
N PRO A 10 20.33 29.24 9.67
CA PRO A 10 20.06 30.37 10.55
C PRO A 10 21.19 31.42 10.54
N THR A 11 20.85 32.69 10.67
CA THR A 11 21.80 33.80 10.53
C THR A 11 22.89 33.86 11.62
N ASP A 12 22.59 33.27 12.78
CA ASP A 12 23.51 33.07 13.90
C ASP A 12 24.51 31.92 13.71
N TRP A 13 24.30 31.08 12.69
CA TRP A 13 25.24 30.02 12.32
C TRP A 13 26.34 30.57 11.42
N PRO A 14 27.59 30.01 11.54
CA PRO A 14 28.68 30.42 10.69
C PRO A 14 28.40 30.06 9.22
N THR A 15 28.99 30.82 8.31
CA THR A 15 29.05 30.46 6.90
C THR A 15 29.94 29.21 6.75
N PHE A 16 29.40 28.16 6.12
CA PHE A 16 30.13 26.94 5.86
C PHE A 16 31.10 27.13 4.70
N ARG A 17 32.27 26.51 4.84
CA ARG A 17 33.28 26.44 3.78
C ARG A 17 33.43 24.99 3.36
N PHE A 18 33.06 24.68 2.08
CA PHE A 18 33.16 23.35 1.55
C PHE A 18 33.38 23.34 0.04
N HIS A 19 33.83 22.17 -0.47
CA HIS A 19 33.88 21.93 -1.91
C HIS A 19 32.58 21.29 -2.37
N LEU A 20 31.83 21.99 -3.22
CA LEU A 20 30.63 21.47 -3.85
C LEU A 20 31.00 20.73 -5.14
N PRO A 21 30.83 19.42 -5.21
CA PRO A 21 31.06 18.66 -6.44
C PRO A 21 30.01 19.03 -7.48
N TYR A 22 30.42 19.09 -8.74
CA TYR A 22 29.52 19.27 -9.86
C TYR A 22 30.00 18.50 -11.09
N ALA A 23 29.06 18.15 -11.98
CA ALA A 23 29.36 17.67 -13.33
C ALA A 23 28.94 18.72 -14.35
N SER A 24 29.81 19.00 -15.32
CA SER A 24 29.45 19.73 -16.53
C SER A 24 29.24 18.74 -17.68
N ILE A 25 28.18 18.92 -18.43
CA ILE A 25 27.84 18.10 -19.60
C ILE A 25 28.09 18.94 -20.83
N SER A 26 28.93 18.44 -21.75
CA SER A 26 29.17 19.12 -23.01
C SER A 26 28.00 18.95 -23.98
N ILE A 27 27.96 19.73 -25.06
CA ILE A 27 26.97 19.60 -26.15
C ILE A 27 27.06 18.20 -26.78
N ASP A 28 28.26 17.61 -26.83
CA ASP A 28 28.48 16.26 -27.37
C ASP A 28 28.14 15.13 -26.38
N GLY A 29 27.70 15.48 -25.16
CA GLY A 29 27.28 14.53 -24.12
C GLY A 29 28.42 14.07 -23.19
N ASP A 30 29.64 14.59 -23.32
CA ASP A 30 30.74 14.25 -22.44
C ASP A 30 30.53 14.83 -21.04
N VAL A 31 30.68 14.00 -20.00
CA VAL A 31 30.53 14.38 -18.61
C VAL A 31 31.89 14.62 -17.96
N LYS A 32 32.11 15.82 -17.42
CA LYS A 32 33.34 16.20 -16.73
C LYS A 32 33.05 16.59 -15.28
N TYR A 33 33.64 15.86 -14.34
CA TYR A 33 33.55 16.14 -12.91
C TYR A 33 34.52 17.19 -12.45
N SER A 34 34.09 18.06 -11.52
CA SER A 34 34.87 19.09 -10.91
C SER A 34 34.29 19.48 -9.54
N SER A 35 34.87 20.41 -8.84
CA SER A 35 34.33 20.99 -7.62
C SER A 35 34.56 22.50 -7.58
N LEU A 36 33.66 23.20 -6.92
CA LEU A 36 33.79 24.62 -6.63
C LEU A 36 33.86 24.84 -5.12
N LEU A 37 34.72 25.76 -4.71
CA LEU A 37 34.83 26.15 -3.30
C LEU A 37 33.74 27.18 -3.00
N THR A 38 32.84 26.87 -2.09
CA THR A 38 31.91 27.83 -1.50
C THR A 38 32.45 28.27 -0.14
N ASN A 39 32.50 29.55 0.10
CA ASN A 39 33.02 30.11 1.34
C ASN A 39 32.29 31.39 1.79
N GLN A 40 31.28 31.81 1.05
CA GLN A 40 30.43 32.95 1.37
C GLN A 40 28.99 32.50 1.55
N ARG A 41 28.18 33.33 2.19
CA ARG A 41 26.77 33.05 2.36
C ARG A 41 26.02 33.05 1.03
N ILE A 42 26.45 33.92 0.12
CA ILE A 42 25.99 33.96 -1.27
C ILE A 42 27.26 33.94 -2.14
N ASP A 43 27.39 32.88 -2.91
CA ASP A 43 28.49 32.71 -3.88
C ASP A 43 27.89 32.69 -5.31
N THR A 44 28.54 33.42 -6.23
CA THR A 44 28.24 33.32 -7.66
C THR A 44 29.50 32.89 -8.39
N VAL A 45 29.43 31.70 -8.99
CA VAL A 45 30.60 31.09 -9.65
C VAL A 45 30.35 30.91 -11.13
N THR A 46 31.29 31.35 -11.98
CA THR A 46 31.25 31.10 -13.42
C THR A 46 31.90 29.76 -13.73
N LEU A 47 31.15 28.84 -14.34
CA LEU A 47 31.57 27.45 -14.56
C LEU A 47 32.00 27.17 -16.03
N GLY A 48 31.72 28.06 -16.97
CA GLY A 48 32.11 27.88 -18.36
C GLY A 48 31.34 28.78 -19.32
N LYS A 49 31.65 28.67 -20.62
CA LYS A 49 30.96 29.38 -21.69
C LYS A 49 29.80 28.51 -22.22
N THR A 50 28.73 29.16 -22.64
CA THR A 50 27.52 28.47 -23.15
C THR A 50 27.76 27.60 -24.40
N ASN A 51 28.79 27.90 -25.17
CA ASN A 51 29.02 27.19 -26.46
C ASN A 51 29.60 25.77 -26.27
N ASP A 52 30.10 25.43 -25.09
CA ASP A 52 30.78 24.15 -24.84
C ASP A 52 30.03 23.28 -23.82
N VAL A 53 29.07 23.86 -23.08
CA VAL A 53 28.37 23.21 -21.98
C VAL A 53 26.87 23.21 -22.23
N ALA A 54 26.26 22.02 -22.26
CA ALA A 54 24.82 21.84 -22.38
C ALA A 54 24.12 21.98 -21.02
N GLY A 55 24.79 21.60 -19.92
CA GLY A 55 24.23 21.72 -18.58
C GLY A 55 25.20 21.40 -17.44
N ILE A 56 24.72 21.63 -16.23
CA ILE A 56 25.47 21.42 -14.99
C ILE A 56 24.57 20.69 -14.00
N ILE A 57 25.14 19.68 -13.36
CA ILE A 57 24.52 18.91 -12.27
C ILE A 57 25.32 19.16 -10.99
N LEU A 58 24.67 19.67 -9.97
CA LEU A 58 25.27 19.80 -8.64
C LEU A 58 25.18 18.46 -7.92
N ASP A 59 26.23 18.12 -7.19
CA ASP A 59 26.35 16.85 -6.45
C ASP A 59 25.89 15.60 -7.24
N PRO A 60 26.46 15.34 -8.42
CA PRO A 60 25.98 14.31 -9.35
C PRO A 60 26.09 12.88 -8.78
N LYS A 61 26.89 12.69 -7.74
CA LYS A 61 27.12 11.40 -7.05
C LYS A 61 26.34 11.27 -5.75
N GLY A 62 25.77 12.37 -5.22
CA GLY A 62 25.07 12.37 -3.94
C GLY A 62 26.03 12.25 -2.75
N ASP A 63 27.20 12.88 -2.83
CA ASP A 63 28.25 12.82 -1.81
C ASP A 63 27.98 13.78 -0.64
N MET A 64 27.09 14.75 -0.83
CA MET A 64 26.80 15.79 0.15
C MET A 64 25.60 15.44 1.03
N LEU A 65 25.73 15.68 2.35
CA LEU A 65 24.60 15.64 3.29
C LEU A 65 23.99 17.04 3.38
N TRP A 66 23.10 17.36 2.48
CA TRP A 66 22.45 18.65 2.39
C TRP A 66 21.00 18.53 1.87
N GLU A 67 20.24 19.53 2.15
CA GLU A 67 18.98 19.81 1.48
C GLU A 67 19.22 20.90 0.44
N ILE A 68 18.89 20.64 -0.81
CA ILE A 68 19.08 21.56 -1.91
C ILE A 68 17.75 21.93 -2.53
N ASP A 69 17.57 23.24 -2.73
CA ASP A 69 16.44 23.82 -3.46
C ASP A 69 17.03 24.46 -4.72
N GLU A 70 16.71 23.89 -5.87
CA GLU A 70 17.28 24.31 -7.14
C GLU A 70 16.18 24.83 -8.07
N GLU A 71 16.44 26.01 -8.67
CA GLU A 71 15.60 26.54 -9.74
C GLU A 71 16.35 26.42 -11.08
N LYS A 72 15.80 25.65 -11.99
CA LYS A 72 16.32 25.50 -13.35
C LYS A 72 15.27 25.09 -14.38
N PRO A 73 15.45 25.41 -15.67
CA PRO A 73 14.52 25.03 -16.74
C PRO A 73 14.35 23.51 -16.86
N ALA A 74 13.20 23.06 -17.37
CA ALA A 74 12.87 21.65 -17.57
C ALA A 74 13.99 20.87 -18.32
N GLY A 75 14.54 21.41 -19.41
CA GLY A 75 15.61 20.75 -20.14
C GLY A 75 16.89 20.48 -19.34
N LEU A 76 17.17 21.26 -18.28
CA LEU A 76 18.29 20.96 -17.38
C LEU A 76 17.96 19.89 -16.37
N TRP A 77 16.68 19.73 -15.99
CA TRP A 77 16.23 18.61 -15.19
C TRP A 77 16.24 17.31 -15.99
N GLU A 78 15.82 17.34 -17.25
CA GLU A 78 15.93 16.19 -18.16
C GLU A 78 17.37 15.72 -18.31
N LEU A 79 18.28 16.65 -18.53
CA LEU A 79 19.72 16.38 -18.64
C LEU A 79 20.29 15.79 -17.35
N GLN A 80 19.83 16.25 -16.18
CA GLN A 80 20.20 15.66 -14.88
C GLN A 80 19.62 14.25 -14.73
N LEU A 81 18.37 14.03 -15.11
CA LEU A 81 17.73 12.70 -15.04
C LEU A 81 18.50 11.68 -15.89
N GLU A 82 18.99 12.10 -17.05
CA GLU A 82 19.76 11.25 -17.96
C GLU A 82 21.17 10.93 -17.48
N ASN A 83 21.85 11.90 -16.88
CA ASN A 83 23.31 11.86 -16.71
C ASN A 83 23.80 11.80 -15.26
N ALA A 84 22.92 12.00 -14.24
CA ALA A 84 23.35 11.90 -12.85
C ALA A 84 23.57 10.42 -12.48
N GLU A 85 24.70 10.15 -11.79
CA GLU A 85 25.00 8.81 -11.29
C GLU A 85 24.16 8.48 -10.05
N SER A 86 23.93 9.47 -9.19
CA SER A 86 23.18 9.30 -7.95
C SER A 86 21.70 9.10 -8.20
N PHE A 87 21.13 8.13 -7.51
CA PHE A 87 19.67 7.97 -7.44
C PHE A 87 18.99 9.26 -6.94
N ILE A 88 19.52 9.88 -5.87
CA ILE A 88 18.94 11.09 -5.26
C ILE A 88 18.89 12.23 -6.28
N ALA A 89 19.96 12.43 -7.06
CA ALA A 89 19.99 13.47 -8.08
C ALA A 89 18.99 13.18 -9.21
N ARG A 90 18.82 11.92 -9.62
CA ARG A 90 17.83 11.51 -10.64
C ARG A 90 16.39 11.61 -10.12
N GLU A 91 16.15 11.20 -8.86
CA GLU A 91 14.85 11.35 -8.22
C GLU A 91 14.44 12.81 -8.12
N ASN A 92 15.35 13.69 -7.67
CA ASN A 92 15.12 15.13 -7.60
C ASN A 92 14.77 15.71 -8.99
N ALA A 93 15.48 15.29 -10.03
CA ALA A 93 15.16 15.70 -11.40
C ALA A 93 13.75 15.24 -11.84
N LEU A 94 13.39 14.00 -11.58
CA LEU A 94 12.09 13.45 -11.92
C LEU A 94 10.94 14.18 -11.20
N VAL A 95 11.11 14.47 -9.91
CA VAL A 95 10.12 15.19 -9.09
C VAL A 95 9.94 16.63 -9.61
N ASN A 96 11.03 17.34 -9.91
CA ASN A 96 10.94 18.71 -10.42
C ASN A 96 10.33 18.76 -11.83
N LEU A 97 10.66 17.82 -12.70
CA LEU A 97 10.00 17.68 -14.00
C LEU A 97 8.49 17.46 -13.86
N TRP A 98 8.08 16.60 -12.93
CA TRP A 98 6.66 16.37 -12.65
C TRP A 98 5.93 17.65 -12.19
N LEU A 99 6.57 18.46 -11.36
CA LEU A 99 6.00 19.73 -10.88
C LEU A 99 5.90 20.79 -11.98
N ILE A 100 6.81 20.76 -12.98
CA ILE A 100 6.83 21.70 -14.11
C ILE A 100 5.79 21.28 -15.16
N ASP A 101 5.82 20.04 -15.59
CA ASP A 101 4.94 19.48 -16.62
C ASP A 101 4.80 17.96 -16.46
N SER A 102 3.77 17.53 -15.75
CA SER A 102 3.50 16.11 -15.50
C SER A 102 3.25 15.32 -16.80
N ALA A 103 2.68 15.94 -17.83
CA ALA A 103 2.42 15.26 -19.09
C ALA A 103 3.72 14.91 -19.85
N SER A 104 4.72 15.80 -19.83
CA SER A 104 6.02 15.52 -20.45
C SER A 104 6.79 14.42 -19.72
N VAL A 105 6.58 14.25 -18.41
CA VAL A 105 7.26 13.21 -17.62
C VAL A 105 6.77 11.80 -17.98
N LEU A 106 5.52 11.64 -18.41
CA LEU A 106 4.99 10.32 -18.80
C LEU A 106 5.79 9.68 -19.96
N GLN A 107 6.44 10.48 -20.81
CA GLN A 107 7.32 9.96 -21.88
C GLN A 107 8.54 9.19 -21.33
N TRP A 108 8.94 9.46 -20.08
CA TRP A 108 10.07 8.79 -19.44
C TRP A 108 9.72 7.37 -18.94
N ALA A 109 8.44 7.04 -18.79
CA ALA A 109 8.00 5.76 -18.24
C ALA A 109 8.77 4.57 -18.81
N SER A 110 8.79 4.42 -20.14
CA SER A 110 9.45 3.28 -20.81
C SER A 110 10.97 3.24 -20.59
N ARG A 111 11.63 4.39 -20.51
CA ARG A 111 13.09 4.46 -20.26
C ARG A 111 13.45 4.05 -18.83
N LEU A 112 12.61 4.45 -17.86
CA LEU A 112 12.84 4.16 -16.46
C LEU A 112 12.60 2.68 -16.12
N LEU A 113 11.84 1.93 -16.91
CA LEU A 113 11.64 0.49 -16.69
C LEU A 113 12.95 -0.31 -16.76
N ASP A 114 13.92 0.15 -17.55
CA ASP A 114 15.22 -0.49 -17.72
C ASP A 114 16.33 0.11 -16.84
N ASP A 115 15.99 1.02 -15.94
CA ASP A 115 16.97 1.70 -15.10
C ASP A 115 17.71 0.69 -14.17
N PRO A 116 19.04 0.83 -14.00
CA PRO A 116 19.82 -0.05 -13.14
C PRO A 116 19.37 0.02 -11.68
N PHE A 117 18.83 1.16 -11.23
CA PHE A 117 18.37 1.34 -9.86
C PHE A 117 16.89 1.01 -9.72
N TRP A 118 16.58 0.08 -8.84
CA TRP A 118 15.23 -0.48 -8.67
C TRP A 118 14.13 0.57 -8.44
N LYS A 119 14.44 1.64 -7.71
CA LYS A 119 13.44 2.68 -7.40
C LYS A 119 13.04 3.49 -8.63
N MET A 120 13.98 3.69 -9.56
CA MET A 120 13.67 4.34 -10.84
C MET A 120 12.79 3.44 -11.72
N ARG A 121 13.02 2.11 -11.72
CA ARG A 121 12.10 1.15 -12.39
C ARG A 121 10.71 1.19 -11.79
N GLN A 122 10.60 1.34 -10.45
CA GLN A 122 9.31 1.51 -9.78
C GLN A 122 8.60 2.79 -10.25
N TYR A 123 9.30 3.93 -10.32
CA TYR A 123 8.76 5.16 -10.89
C TYR A 123 8.33 5.00 -12.36
N GLY A 124 9.11 4.27 -13.16
CA GLY A 124 8.73 3.94 -14.54
C GLY A 124 7.38 3.21 -14.63
N LEU A 125 7.13 2.26 -13.73
CA LEU A 125 5.86 1.53 -13.61
C LEU A 125 4.72 2.46 -13.15
N ASP A 126 4.96 3.32 -12.16
CA ASP A 126 3.97 4.26 -11.66
C ASP A 126 3.57 5.31 -12.73
N LEU A 127 4.52 5.77 -13.53
CA LEU A 127 4.25 6.64 -14.68
C LEU A 127 3.51 5.90 -15.80
N LEU A 128 3.87 4.65 -16.04
CA LEU A 128 3.19 3.83 -17.05
C LEU A 128 1.71 3.62 -16.72
N ALA A 129 1.38 3.45 -15.44
CA ALA A 129 0.00 3.33 -14.97
C ALA A 129 -0.84 4.60 -15.18
N GLN A 130 -0.19 5.75 -15.37
CA GLN A 130 -0.84 7.05 -15.60
C GLN A 130 -0.85 7.46 -17.08
N SER A 131 -0.28 6.62 -17.96
CA SER A 131 -0.15 6.94 -19.39
C SER A 131 -1.42 6.60 -20.15
N ASP A 132 -1.95 7.53 -20.93
CA ASP A 132 -3.12 7.32 -21.81
C ASP A 132 -2.87 6.31 -22.94
N SER A 133 -1.61 6.06 -23.27
CA SER A 133 -1.24 5.11 -24.32
C SER A 133 -0.02 4.27 -23.92
N VAL A 134 -0.24 2.99 -23.75
CA VAL A 134 0.81 2.04 -23.37
C VAL A 134 1.32 1.31 -24.61
N ARG A 135 2.65 1.35 -24.82
CA ARG A 135 3.28 0.63 -25.95
C ARG A 135 3.34 -0.87 -25.64
N PRO A 136 3.14 -1.76 -26.64
CA PRO A 136 3.26 -3.21 -26.43
C PRO A 136 4.59 -3.65 -25.79
N ALA A 137 5.70 -2.99 -26.15
CA ALA A 137 7.00 -3.26 -25.53
C ALA A 137 7.03 -2.97 -24.02
N SER A 138 6.40 -1.86 -23.59
CA SER A 138 6.32 -1.51 -22.16
C SER A 138 5.44 -2.48 -21.37
N LEU A 139 4.37 -3.03 -21.98
CA LEU A 139 3.58 -4.11 -21.40
C LEU A 139 4.41 -5.38 -21.20
N ALA A 140 5.21 -5.78 -22.21
CA ALA A 140 6.08 -6.93 -22.12
C ALA A 140 7.12 -6.76 -21.01
N THR A 141 7.74 -5.58 -20.91
CA THR A 141 8.70 -5.27 -19.83
C THR A 141 8.00 -5.28 -18.45
N ALA A 142 6.79 -4.73 -18.32
CA ALA A 142 6.05 -4.78 -17.06
C ALA A 142 5.73 -6.23 -16.63
N ILE A 143 5.36 -7.12 -17.57
CA ILE A 143 5.17 -8.55 -17.32
C ILE A 143 6.48 -9.19 -16.86
N GLU A 144 7.60 -8.90 -17.51
CA GLU A 144 8.91 -9.42 -17.13
C GLU A 144 9.30 -8.94 -15.72
N LEU A 145 9.18 -7.64 -15.44
CA LEU A 145 9.47 -7.06 -14.13
C LEU A 145 8.63 -7.70 -13.02
N SER A 146 7.35 -8.00 -13.28
CA SER A 146 6.47 -8.63 -12.28
C SER A 146 6.95 -10.00 -11.82
N GLN A 147 7.68 -10.72 -12.66
CA GLN A 147 8.15 -12.07 -12.39
C GLN A 147 9.63 -12.14 -11.97
N LEU A 148 10.48 -11.34 -12.61
CA LEU A 148 11.92 -11.55 -12.62
C LEU A 148 12.72 -10.45 -11.90
N ASP A 149 12.13 -9.30 -11.57
CA ASP A 149 12.88 -8.25 -10.89
C ASP A 149 13.41 -8.75 -9.54
N LYS A 150 14.67 -8.41 -9.24
CA LYS A 150 15.34 -8.80 -8.00
C LYS A 150 14.69 -8.17 -6.75
N LYS A 151 14.04 -6.99 -6.91
CA LYS A 151 13.36 -6.28 -5.82
C LYS A 151 11.88 -6.59 -5.79
N SER A 152 11.40 -7.06 -4.66
CA SER A 152 9.97 -7.35 -4.45
C SER A 152 9.08 -6.12 -4.66
N ALA A 153 9.54 -4.94 -4.24
CA ALA A 153 8.80 -3.70 -4.44
C ALA A 153 8.53 -3.41 -5.93
N VAL A 154 9.51 -3.69 -6.81
CA VAL A 154 9.32 -3.55 -8.27
C VAL A 154 8.32 -4.60 -8.77
N ARG A 155 8.47 -5.87 -8.36
CA ARG A 155 7.53 -6.93 -8.76
C ARG A 155 6.09 -6.60 -8.33
N ALA A 156 5.90 -6.18 -7.08
CA ALA A 156 4.58 -5.81 -6.56
C ALA A 156 3.99 -4.59 -7.31
N THR A 157 4.82 -3.55 -7.59
CA THR A 157 4.36 -2.41 -8.38
C THR A 157 4.02 -2.82 -9.81
N ALA A 158 4.80 -3.70 -10.44
CA ALA A 158 4.50 -4.20 -11.78
C ALA A 158 3.15 -4.93 -11.84
N PHE A 159 2.80 -5.74 -10.84
CA PHE A 159 1.47 -6.35 -10.74
C PHE A 159 0.36 -5.29 -10.60
N ARG A 160 0.53 -4.26 -9.77
CA ARG A 160 -0.44 -3.16 -9.66
C ARG A 160 -0.59 -2.39 -10.96
N THR A 161 0.52 -2.10 -11.62
CA THR A 161 0.52 -1.41 -12.93
C THR A 161 -0.21 -2.23 -13.98
N LEU A 162 0.04 -3.54 -14.07
CA LEU A 162 -0.63 -4.43 -15.02
C LEU A 162 -2.15 -4.50 -14.81
N ASP A 163 -2.63 -4.45 -13.57
CA ASP A 163 -4.08 -4.38 -13.27
C ASP A 163 -4.74 -3.13 -13.89
N VAL A 164 -4.00 -2.02 -13.96
CA VAL A 164 -4.50 -0.76 -14.52
C VAL A 164 -4.42 -0.72 -16.05
N ILE A 165 -3.28 -1.17 -16.61
CA ILE A 165 -2.98 -0.91 -18.04
C ILE A 165 -3.27 -2.10 -18.97
N TYR A 166 -3.45 -3.30 -18.44
CA TYR A 166 -3.66 -4.47 -19.28
C TYR A 166 -5.13 -4.59 -19.69
N PRO A 167 -5.43 -4.63 -21.02
CA PRO A 167 -6.82 -4.52 -21.49
C PRO A 167 -7.67 -5.77 -21.25
N ASP A 168 -7.05 -6.92 -21.01
CA ASP A 168 -7.72 -8.21 -20.84
C ASP A 168 -7.12 -8.97 -19.64
N PHE A 169 -7.73 -8.83 -18.48
CA PHE A 169 -7.27 -9.47 -17.25
C PHE A 169 -7.25 -11.01 -17.37
N GLU A 170 -8.20 -11.61 -18.08
CA GLU A 170 -8.27 -13.07 -18.23
C GLU A 170 -7.00 -13.64 -18.85
N SER A 171 -6.43 -12.94 -19.83
CA SER A 171 -5.17 -13.35 -20.49
C SER A 171 -3.98 -13.38 -19.54
N ILE A 172 -4.00 -12.58 -18.45
CA ILE A 172 -2.90 -12.50 -17.48
C ILE A 172 -3.25 -13.03 -16.09
N ARG A 173 -4.46 -13.58 -15.90
CA ARG A 173 -4.90 -14.17 -14.61
C ARG A 173 -3.91 -15.20 -14.08
N SER A 174 -3.36 -16.05 -14.95
CA SER A 174 -2.36 -17.06 -14.57
C SER A 174 -1.07 -16.43 -14.02
N LEU A 175 -0.71 -15.22 -14.46
CA LEU A 175 0.44 -14.48 -13.95
C LEU A 175 0.24 -14.12 -12.47
N TYR A 176 -0.95 -13.65 -12.10
CA TYR A 176 -1.29 -13.33 -10.70
C TYR A 176 -1.37 -14.59 -9.83
N LEU A 177 -1.90 -15.70 -10.34
CA LEU A 177 -1.87 -17.00 -9.63
C LEU A 177 -0.44 -17.46 -9.34
N ASN A 178 0.47 -17.28 -10.29
CA ASN A 178 1.88 -17.56 -10.07
C ASN A 178 2.49 -16.63 -9.00
N GLY A 179 2.08 -15.36 -8.99
CA GLY A 179 2.48 -14.36 -8.01
C GLY A 179 2.08 -14.71 -6.57
N LEU A 180 1.02 -15.51 -6.35
CA LEU A 180 0.67 -16.06 -5.03
C LEU A 180 1.75 -16.97 -4.43
N ASN A 181 2.67 -17.47 -5.24
CA ASN A 181 3.80 -18.28 -4.81
C ASN A 181 5.11 -17.48 -4.70
N ASP A 182 5.06 -16.15 -4.80
CA ASP A 182 6.26 -15.32 -4.62
C ASP A 182 6.77 -15.43 -3.17
N ARG A 183 8.10 -15.36 -3.03
CA ARG A 183 8.77 -15.35 -1.73
C ARG A 183 8.54 -14.09 -0.88
N SER A 184 7.96 -13.04 -1.47
CA SER A 184 7.67 -11.76 -0.81
C SER A 184 6.20 -11.64 -0.49
N TYR A 185 5.87 -11.44 0.77
CA TYR A 185 4.49 -11.18 1.20
C TYR A 185 3.87 -9.93 0.55
N GLU A 186 4.69 -8.94 0.19
CA GLU A 186 4.22 -7.76 -0.54
C GLU A 186 3.67 -8.14 -1.92
N VAL A 187 4.37 -9.00 -2.66
CA VAL A 187 3.94 -9.48 -3.97
C VAL A 187 2.68 -10.35 -3.84
N VAL A 188 2.71 -11.32 -2.91
CA VAL A 188 1.55 -12.19 -2.64
C VAL A 188 0.32 -11.38 -2.29
N SER A 189 0.45 -10.40 -1.38
CA SER A 189 -0.66 -9.53 -0.97
C SER A 189 -1.20 -8.70 -2.15
N THR A 190 -0.31 -8.19 -3.00
CA THR A 190 -0.71 -7.45 -4.21
C THR A 190 -1.50 -8.35 -5.18
N CYS A 191 -1.02 -9.56 -5.44
CA CYS A 191 -1.71 -10.50 -6.32
C CYS A 191 -3.07 -10.92 -5.74
N LEU A 192 -3.15 -11.17 -4.42
CA LEU A 192 -4.42 -11.46 -3.74
C LEU A 192 -5.41 -10.32 -3.86
N ASP A 193 -4.96 -9.07 -3.70
CA ASP A 193 -5.84 -7.90 -3.81
C ASP A 193 -6.40 -7.78 -5.22
N VAL A 194 -5.57 -7.87 -6.24
CA VAL A 194 -6.00 -7.81 -7.64
C VAL A 194 -6.96 -8.96 -7.97
N LEU A 195 -6.58 -10.21 -7.70
CA LEU A 195 -7.44 -11.37 -7.97
C LEU A 195 -8.79 -11.25 -7.26
N SER A 196 -8.80 -10.81 -5.99
CA SER A 196 -10.03 -10.65 -5.21
C SER A 196 -10.92 -9.48 -5.64
N ASN A 197 -10.35 -8.47 -6.31
CA ASN A 197 -11.10 -7.39 -6.92
C ASN A 197 -11.80 -7.85 -8.21
N GLN A 198 -11.14 -8.71 -8.97
CA GLN A 198 -11.64 -9.23 -10.24
C GLN A 198 -12.65 -10.39 -10.04
N ASP A 199 -12.27 -11.40 -9.24
CA ASP A 199 -13.12 -12.56 -8.94
C ASP A 199 -12.83 -13.10 -7.52
N PRO A 200 -13.56 -12.64 -6.49
CA PRO A 200 -13.33 -13.06 -5.11
C PRO A 200 -13.49 -14.56 -4.89
N CYS A 201 -14.53 -15.17 -5.49
CA CYS A 201 -14.82 -16.58 -5.26
C CYS A 201 -13.77 -17.49 -5.90
N PHE A 202 -13.36 -17.19 -7.13
CA PHE A 202 -12.24 -17.85 -7.76
C PHE A 202 -10.96 -17.71 -6.92
N THR A 203 -10.74 -16.54 -6.33
CA THR A 203 -9.57 -16.29 -5.47
C THR A 203 -9.58 -17.19 -4.24
N VAL A 204 -10.73 -17.33 -3.55
CA VAL A 204 -10.86 -18.24 -2.40
C VAL A 204 -10.50 -19.67 -2.77
N GLU A 205 -10.99 -20.16 -3.91
CA GLU A 205 -10.73 -21.53 -4.40
C GLU A 205 -9.24 -21.77 -4.69
N ASN A 206 -8.47 -20.72 -4.95
CA ASN A 206 -7.05 -20.78 -5.30
C ASN A 206 -6.10 -20.33 -4.17
N LEU A 207 -6.60 -20.05 -2.96
CA LEU A 207 -5.76 -19.67 -1.82
C LEU A 207 -4.78 -20.77 -1.39
N GLY A 208 -5.15 -22.04 -1.54
CA GLY A 208 -4.29 -23.17 -1.22
C GLY A 208 -3.71 -23.11 0.20
N GLY A 209 -2.39 -23.23 0.30
CA GLY A 209 -1.66 -23.19 1.58
C GLY A 209 -1.64 -21.81 2.26
N LEU A 210 -1.94 -20.73 1.52
CA LEU A 210 -1.90 -19.36 2.06
C LEU A 210 -2.90 -19.14 3.20
N VAL A 211 -4.01 -19.89 3.23
CA VAL A 211 -5.01 -19.83 4.33
C VAL A 211 -4.37 -20.09 5.71
N LYS A 212 -3.26 -20.82 5.75
CA LYS A 212 -2.52 -21.17 6.99
C LYS A 212 -1.44 -20.17 7.37
N GLU A 213 -1.21 -19.14 6.53
CA GLU A 213 -0.23 -18.10 6.83
C GLU A 213 -0.71 -17.21 7.98
N LYS A 214 0.19 -17.00 8.96
CA LYS A 214 -0.11 -16.26 10.19
C LYS A 214 0.67 -14.95 10.33
N HIS A 215 1.53 -14.65 9.36
CA HIS A 215 2.47 -13.55 9.46
C HIS A 215 2.17 -12.39 8.50
N GLY A 216 2.60 -11.19 8.90
CA GLY A 216 2.51 -9.99 8.08
C GLY A 216 1.06 -9.56 7.81
N GLN A 217 0.81 -9.10 6.59
CA GLN A 217 -0.50 -8.61 6.14
C GLN A 217 -1.39 -9.71 5.56
N LEU A 218 -0.85 -10.91 5.30
CA LEU A 218 -1.59 -11.97 4.61
C LEU A 218 -2.88 -12.39 5.33
N PRO A 219 -2.91 -12.56 6.68
CA PRO A 219 -4.15 -12.92 7.37
C PRO A 219 -5.29 -11.91 7.14
N SER A 220 -4.99 -10.61 7.17
CA SER A 220 -6.00 -9.58 6.91
C SER A 220 -6.42 -9.53 5.43
N MET A 221 -5.52 -9.79 4.50
CA MET A 221 -5.87 -9.91 3.09
C MET A 221 -6.75 -11.12 2.80
N ILE A 222 -6.44 -12.26 3.40
CA ILE A 222 -7.24 -13.50 3.25
C ILE A 222 -8.63 -13.31 3.86
N SER A 223 -8.75 -12.69 5.03
CA SER A 223 -10.06 -12.37 5.62
C SER A 223 -10.89 -11.43 4.72
N LYS A 224 -10.25 -10.48 4.04
CA LYS A 224 -10.88 -9.61 3.03
C LYS A 224 -11.44 -10.42 1.85
N VAL A 225 -10.70 -11.42 1.38
CA VAL A 225 -11.15 -12.30 0.30
C VAL A 225 -12.37 -13.12 0.73
N PHE A 226 -12.37 -13.69 1.94
CA PHE A 226 -13.55 -14.39 2.49
C PHE A 226 -14.76 -13.45 2.63
N ALA A 227 -14.56 -12.22 3.07
CA ALA A 227 -15.62 -11.23 3.19
C ALA A 227 -16.24 -10.84 1.82
N ARG A 228 -15.45 -10.92 0.74
CA ARG A 228 -15.93 -10.64 -0.63
C ARG A 228 -16.63 -11.82 -1.30
N CYS A 229 -16.34 -13.06 -0.88
CA CYS A 229 -17.04 -14.28 -1.31
C CYS A 229 -17.52 -15.04 -0.07
N PRO A 230 -18.55 -14.53 0.63
CA PRO A 230 -18.99 -15.11 1.90
C PRO A 230 -19.75 -16.41 1.67
N LYS A 231 -19.20 -17.51 2.18
CA LYS A 231 -19.87 -18.82 2.26
C LYS A 231 -19.73 -19.35 3.67
N GLN A 232 -20.80 -19.95 4.21
CA GLN A 232 -20.82 -20.49 5.57
C GLN A 232 -19.67 -21.49 5.82
N GLU A 233 -19.28 -22.26 4.82
CA GLU A 233 -18.15 -23.21 4.89
C GLU A 233 -16.79 -22.57 5.26
N TYR A 234 -16.62 -21.24 5.06
CA TYR A 234 -15.40 -20.52 5.39
C TYR A 234 -15.39 -19.94 6.83
N THR A 235 -16.47 -20.16 7.60
CA THR A 235 -16.57 -19.65 8.99
C THR A 235 -15.44 -20.14 9.85
N GLY A 236 -15.08 -21.43 9.77
CA GLY A 236 -13.96 -22.01 10.52
C GLY A 236 -12.61 -21.35 10.18
N SER A 237 -12.36 -21.11 8.90
CA SER A 237 -11.13 -20.40 8.47
C SER A 237 -11.10 -18.95 8.94
N MET A 238 -12.25 -18.25 8.94
CA MET A 238 -12.33 -16.89 9.49
C MET A 238 -12.05 -16.88 10.99
N MET A 239 -12.56 -17.84 11.74
CA MET A 239 -12.28 -18.00 13.18
C MET A 239 -10.79 -18.25 13.43
N GLU A 240 -10.14 -19.11 12.66
CA GLU A 240 -8.68 -19.33 12.76
C GLU A 240 -7.88 -18.04 12.53
N LEU A 241 -8.27 -17.22 11.56
CA LEU A 241 -7.63 -15.91 11.32
C LEU A 241 -7.79 -14.97 12.53
N ILE A 242 -8.96 -14.94 13.16
CA ILE A 242 -9.23 -14.14 14.37
C ILE A 242 -8.36 -14.63 15.53
N GLU A 243 -8.29 -15.94 15.75
CA GLU A 243 -7.55 -16.54 16.90
C GLU A 243 -6.06 -16.22 16.88
N HIS A 244 -5.48 -16.11 15.67
CA HIS A 244 -4.05 -15.86 15.49
C HIS A 244 -3.71 -14.41 15.16
N ALA A 245 -4.71 -13.53 15.11
CA ALA A 245 -4.51 -12.12 14.79
C ALA A 245 -3.83 -11.36 15.95
N GLU A 246 -2.85 -10.52 15.61
CA GLU A 246 -2.11 -9.71 16.56
C GLU A 246 -2.08 -8.23 16.14
N GLY A 247 -1.92 -7.36 17.12
CA GLY A 247 -1.76 -5.92 16.92
C GLY A 247 -2.92 -5.31 16.12
N PHE A 248 -2.63 -4.50 15.11
CA PHE A 248 -3.64 -3.85 14.27
C PHE A 248 -4.36 -4.83 13.32
N ASN A 249 -3.78 -5.99 13.02
CA ASN A 249 -4.42 -6.98 12.15
C ASN A 249 -5.74 -7.49 12.71
N ILE A 250 -5.90 -7.60 14.04
CA ILE A 250 -7.16 -8.04 14.65
C ILE A 250 -8.31 -7.08 14.32
N PHE A 251 -8.04 -5.77 14.23
CA PHE A 251 -9.04 -4.78 13.82
C PHE A 251 -9.48 -4.99 12.37
N LEU A 252 -8.53 -5.18 11.45
CA LEU A 252 -8.84 -5.42 10.04
C LEU A 252 -9.62 -6.72 9.84
N ILE A 253 -9.16 -7.81 10.47
CA ILE A 253 -9.82 -9.12 10.38
C ILE A 253 -11.22 -9.07 11.02
N GLY A 254 -11.39 -8.41 12.15
CA GLY A 254 -12.70 -8.22 12.80
C GLY A 254 -13.68 -7.43 11.92
N SER A 255 -13.21 -6.39 11.24
CA SER A 255 -14.01 -5.63 10.28
C SER A 255 -14.46 -6.51 9.09
N HIS A 256 -13.55 -7.31 8.53
CA HIS A 256 -13.89 -8.25 7.47
C HIS A 256 -14.84 -9.35 7.94
N ALA A 257 -14.66 -9.86 9.16
CA ALA A 257 -15.52 -10.85 9.78
C ALA A 257 -16.95 -10.30 10.01
N THR A 258 -17.08 -9.02 10.35
CA THR A 258 -18.37 -8.34 10.44
C THR A 258 -19.10 -8.33 9.09
N ILE A 259 -18.42 -7.92 8.03
CA ILE A 259 -18.97 -7.90 6.67
C ILE A 259 -19.35 -9.32 6.23
N PHE A 260 -18.48 -10.31 6.51
CA PHE A 260 -18.72 -11.71 6.18
C PHE A 260 -19.98 -12.25 6.86
N ALA A 261 -20.15 -12.03 8.17
CA ALA A 261 -21.33 -12.47 8.91
C ALA A 261 -22.61 -11.77 8.44
N GLN A 262 -22.57 -10.46 8.19
CA GLN A 262 -23.69 -9.68 7.68
C GLN A 262 -24.19 -10.18 6.32
N GLN A 263 -23.29 -10.53 5.42
CA GLN A 263 -23.66 -11.01 4.09
C GLN A 263 -24.23 -12.43 4.09
N ILE A 264 -23.77 -13.29 5.00
CA ILE A 264 -24.34 -14.63 5.17
C ILE A 264 -25.70 -14.55 5.88
N GLY A 265 -25.86 -13.66 6.86
CA GLY A 265 -27.12 -13.44 7.57
C GLY A 265 -27.62 -14.67 8.34
N ASN A 266 -26.71 -15.46 8.91
CA ASN A 266 -27.01 -16.71 9.60
C ASN A 266 -26.60 -16.65 11.06
N ASN A 267 -27.51 -17.03 11.97
CA ASN A 267 -27.31 -17.01 13.42
C ASN A 267 -26.05 -17.80 13.87
N GLU A 268 -25.86 -19.01 13.32
CA GLU A 268 -24.73 -19.87 13.66
C GLU A 268 -23.38 -19.19 13.32
N VAL A 269 -23.32 -18.45 12.21
CA VAL A 269 -22.13 -17.69 11.81
C VAL A 269 -21.89 -16.52 12.74
N TYR A 270 -22.94 -15.77 13.12
CA TYR A 270 -22.82 -14.67 14.07
C TYR A 270 -22.33 -15.15 15.45
N GLU A 271 -22.87 -16.26 15.96
CA GLU A 271 -22.46 -16.85 17.24
C GLU A 271 -20.99 -17.31 17.19
N SER A 272 -20.62 -18.06 16.16
CA SER A 272 -19.27 -18.61 16.03
C SER A 272 -18.19 -17.53 15.95
N ILE A 273 -18.38 -16.53 15.09
CA ILE A 273 -17.44 -15.42 14.92
C ILE A 273 -17.41 -14.51 16.15
N GLY A 274 -18.58 -14.20 16.73
CA GLY A 274 -18.72 -13.43 17.96
C GLY A 274 -17.96 -14.07 19.11
N GLY A 275 -18.11 -15.38 19.30
CA GLY A 275 -17.37 -16.14 20.30
C GLY A 275 -15.85 -16.06 20.11
N ALA A 276 -15.36 -16.19 18.87
CA ALA A 276 -13.93 -16.08 18.56
C ALA A 276 -13.38 -14.67 18.87
N LEU A 277 -14.10 -13.61 18.49
CA LEU A 277 -13.70 -12.22 18.76
C LEU A 277 -13.71 -11.90 20.26
N ILE A 278 -14.73 -12.35 21.00
CA ILE A 278 -14.83 -12.19 22.46
C ILE A 278 -13.63 -12.87 23.13
N GLN A 279 -13.31 -14.12 22.76
CA GLN A 279 -12.13 -14.82 23.29
C GLN A 279 -10.84 -14.07 22.97
N ALA A 280 -10.66 -13.60 21.76
CA ALA A 280 -9.47 -12.84 21.38
C ALA A 280 -9.32 -11.56 22.19
N SER A 281 -10.41 -10.83 22.46
CA SER A 281 -10.38 -9.58 23.22
C SER A 281 -10.05 -9.78 24.70
N TYR A 282 -10.46 -10.89 25.32
CA TYR A 282 -10.09 -11.21 26.70
C TYR A 282 -8.68 -11.80 26.82
N LYS A 283 -8.19 -12.51 25.78
CA LYS A 283 -6.87 -13.14 25.79
C LYS A 283 -5.73 -12.13 25.62
N THR A 284 -5.92 -11.11 24.79
CA THR A 284 -4.83 -10.23 24.35
C THR A 284 -4.76 -8.90 25.09
N ASP A 285 -5.79 -8.51 25.83
CA ASP A 285 -5.93 -7.17 26.43
C ASP A 285 -5.59 -6.01 25.48
N SER A 286 -5.82 -6.21 24.20
CA SER A 286 -5.52 -5.25 23.14
C SER A 286 -6.68 -4.28 22.94
N TRP A 287 -6.38 -2.98 22.87
CA TRP A 287 -7.36 -1.95 22.52
C TRP A 287 -8.03 -2.24 21.18
N TRP A 288 -7.24 -2.64 20.18
CA TRP A 288 -7.73 -2.97 18.83
C TRP A 288 -8.63 -4.21 18.81
N SER A 289 -8.30 -5.22 19.62
CA SER A 289 -9.12 -6.43 19.73
C SER A 289 -10.48 -6.11 20.33
N ARG A 290 -10.52 -5.34 21.43
CA ARG A 290 -11.77 -4.90 22.04
C ARG A 290 -12.59 -4.05 21.09
N TYR A 291 -11.96 -3.08 20.41
CA TYR A 291 -12.66 -2.21 19.46
C TYR A 291 -13.30 -3.01 18.32
N ALA A 292 -12.55 -3.93 17.69
CA ALA A 292 -13.09 -4.81 16.65
C ALA A 292 -14.27 -5.66 17.15
N THR A 293 -14.14 -6.22 18.35
CA THR A 293 -15.21 -7.03 18.98
C THR A 293 -16.45 -6.20 19.26
N ILE A 294 -16.30 -5.00 19.83
CA ILE A 294 -17.43 -4.07 20.06
C ILE A 294 -18.18 -3.78 18.76
N GLN A 295 -17.47 -3.43 17.68
CA GLN A 295 -18.07 -3.15 16.37
C GLN A 295 -18.84 -4.36 15.83
N TYR A 296 -18.28 -5.55 15.98
CA TYR A 296 -18.93 -6.79 15.60
C TYR A 296 -20.20 -7.07 16.41
N LEU A 297 -20.13 -6.93 17.74
CA LEU A 297 -21.26 -7.21 18.63
C LEU A 297 -22.42 -6.21 18.43
N GLU A 298 -22.12 -4.95 18.11
CA GLU A 298 -23.13 -3.95 17.73
C GLU A 298 -23.85 -4.36 16.43
N ALA A 299 -23.12 -4.84 15.43
CA ALA A 299 -23.69 -5.34 14.20
C ALA A 299 -24.53 -6.61 14.43
N ALA A 300 -24.08 -7.51 15.29
CA ALA A 300 -24.81 -8.72 15.68
C ALA A 300 -26.10 -8.41 16.46
N GLU A 301 -26.07 -7.41 17.35
CA GLU A 301 -27.26 -6.95 18.09
C GLU A 301 -28.36 -6.48 17.12
N ILE A 302 -27.98 -5.72 16.08
CA ILE A 302 -28.88 -5.28 15.02
C ILE A 302 -29.47 -6.50 14.31
N PHE A 303 -28.64 -7.46 13.92
CA PHE A 303 -29.09 -8.68 13.24
C PHE A 303 -30.11 -9.45 14.11
N TYR A 304 -29.78 -9.73 15.38
CA TYR A 304 -30.68 -10.43 16.27
C TYR A 304 -32.00 -9.70 16.49
N THR A 305 -31.97 -8.38 16.61
CA THR A 305 -33.18 -7.57 16.78
C THR A 305 -34.08 -7.69 15.55
N LEU A 306 -33.54 -7.51 14.36
CA LEU A 306 -34.32 -7.60 13.13
C LEU A 306 -34.90 -9.00 12.89
N GLU A 307 -34.16 -10.05 13.21
CA GLU A 307 -34.60 -11.44 13.03
C GLU A 307 -35.67 -11.83 14.05
N ILE A 308 -35.56 -11.36 15.31
CA ILE A 308 -36.59 -11.53 16.35
C ILE A 308 -37.87 -10.80 15.93
N ASP A 309 -37.80 -9.56 15.48
CA ASP A 309 -38.97 -8.79 15.03
C ASP A 309 -39.64 -9.48 13.84
N ARG A 310 -38.84 -9.92 12.83
CA ARG A 310 -39.37 -10.65 11.66
C ARG A 310 -40.15 -11.93 12.05
N LEU A 311 -39.63 -12.68 13.03
CA LEU A 311 -40.31 -13.92 13.49
C LEU A 311 -41.53 -13.63 14.36
N SER A 312 -41.46 -12.57 15.19
CA SER A 312 -42.58 -12.18 16.07
C SER A 312 -43.79 -11.63 15.29
N ASP A 313 -43.55 -10.97 14.16
CA ASP A 313 -44.61 -10.43 13.31
C ASP A 313 -45.29 -11.50 12.41
N ASN A 314 -44.76 -12.72 12.38
CA ASN A 314 -45.28 -13.80 11.56
C ASN A 314 -46.51 -14.44 12.26
N ALA A 315 -47.70 -14.37 11.63
CA ALA A 315 -48.93 -14.85 12.20
C ALA A 315 -49.04 -16.38 12.32
N GLU A 316 -48.20 -17.15 11.65
CA GLU A 316 -48.14 -18.61 11.66
C GLU A 316 -46.78 -19.09 12.24
N VAL A 317 -46.63 -18.99 13.56
CA VAL A 317 -45.39 -19.47 14.25
C VAL A 317 -45.51 -20.98 14.49
N THR A 318 -44.55 -21.73 13.95
CA THR A 318 -44.43 -23.18 14.24
C THR A 318 -43.71 -23.41 15.58
N VAL A 319 -43.73 -24.64 16.10
CA VAL A 319 -42.98 -25.00 17.32
C VAL A 319 -41.46 -24.79 17.12
N SER A 320 -40.98 -25.11 15.92
CA SER A 320 -39.56 -24.89 15.55
C SER A 320 -39.18 -23.40 15.53
N ASP A 321 -40.09 -22.54 15.06
CA ASP A 321 -39.88 -21.08 15.06
C ASP A 321 -39.86 -20.53 16.48
N SER A 322 -40.68 -21.07 17.37
CA SER A 322 -40.67 -20.68 18.80
C SER A 322 -39.37 -21.06 19.52
N GLU A 323 -38.81 -22.25 19.25
CA GLU A 323 -37.53 -22.66 19.80
C GLU A 323 -36.38 -21.80 19.24
N TYR A 324 -36.42 -21.50 17.94
CA TYR A 324 -35.41 -20.64 17.31
C TYR A 324 -35.48 -19.20 17.82
N LEU A 325 -36.68 -18.64 17.98
CA LEU A 325 -36.92 -17.34 18.56
C LEU A 325 -36.33 -17.23 20.01
N ASN A 326 -36.64 -18.20 20.85
CA ASN A 326 -36.12 -18.25 22.22
C ASN A 326 -34.57 -18.32 22.23
N ASN A 327 -33.96 -19.05 21.29
CA ASN A 327 -32.52 -19.13 21.14
C ASN A 327 -31.91 -17.76 20.74
N LEU A 328 -32.53 -17.06 19.77
CA LEU A 328 -32.10 -15.72 19.38
C LEU A 328 -32.19 -14.70 20.52
N GLU A 329 -33.25 -14.74 21.32
CA GLU A 329 -33.41 -13.87 22.50
C GLU A 329 -32.33 -14.14 23.57
N VAL A 330 -32.03 -15.40 23.85
CA VAL A 330 -30.95 -15.78 24.77
C VAL A 330 -29.59 -15.33 24.30
N GLN A 331 -29.31 -15.52 23.01
CA GLN A 331 -28.04 -15.10 22.41
C GLN A 331 -27.90 -13.57 22.42
N ARG A 332 -28.95 -12.82 22.07
CA ARG A 332 -28.95 -11.36 22.15
C ARG A 332 -28.70 -10.86 23.56
N ALA A 333 -29.33 -11.48 24.54
CA ALA A 333 -29.13 -11.12 25.94
C ALA A 333 -27.69 -11.39 26.43
N SER A 334 -27.11 -12.53 26.05
CA SER A 334 -25.71 -12.86 26.37
C SER A 334 -24.75 -11.88 25.73
N LEU A 335 -24.95 -11.58 24.46
CA LEU A 335 -24.15 -10.63 23.69
C LEU A 335 -24.17 -9.23 24.31
N ALA A 336 -25.34 -8.76 24.76
CA ALA A 336 -25.49 -7.45 25.39
C ALA A 336 -24.65 -7.33 26.68
N ILE A 337 -24.47 -8.41 27.42
CA ILE A 337 -23.64 -8.45 28.62
C ILE A 337 -22.16 -8.28 28.25
N ASP A 338 -21.66 -9.01 27.26
CA ASP A 338 -20.28 -8.90 26.82
C ASP A 338 -20.00 -7.54 26.18
N LEU A 339 -20.94 -7.00 25.41
CA LEU A 339 -20.85 -5.68 24.80
C LEU A 339 -20.72 -4.57 25.87
N ASP A 340 -21.58 -4.57 26.89
CA ASP A 340 -21.53 -3.59 28.01
C ASP A 340 -20.20 -3.69 28.77
N LYS A 341 -19.73 -4.91 29.03
CA LYS A 341 -18.47 -5.14 29.72
C LYS A 341 -17.27 -4.66 28.90
N LEU A 342 -17.23 -4.97 27.61
CA LEU A 342 -16.13 -4.55 26.74
C LEU A 342 -16.13 -3.03 26.53
N LYS A 343 -17.30 -2.39 26.38
CA LYS A 343 -17.41 -0.92 26.34
C LYS A 343 -16.85 -0.25 27.59
N LYS A 344 -17.20 -0.74 28.77
CA LYS A 344 -16.66 -0.22 30.04
C LYS A 344 -15.14 -0.32 30.12
N ILE A 345 -14.56 -1.45 29.71
CA ILE A 345 -13.10 -1.62 29.65
C ILE A 345 -12.46 -0.68 28.61
N GLN A 346 -13.08 -0.54 27.46
CA GLN A 346 -12.60 0.31 26.37
C GLN A 346 -12.59 1.79 26.75
N ASP A 347 -13.67 2.27 27.38
CA ASP A 347 -13.81 3.66 27.82
C ASP A 347 -12.81 4.01 28.96
N ALA A 348 -12.40 3.03 29.75
CA ALA A 348 -11.38 3.18 30.79
C ALA A 348 -9.94 3.12 30.22
N SER A 349 -9.76 2.82 28.93
CA SER A 349 -8.47 2.63 28.27
C SER A 349 -8.14 3.81 27.35
N ASP A 350 -6.89 4.28 27.37
CA ASP A 350 -6.43 5.30 26.43
C ASP A 350 -6.32 4.73 25.01
N PRO A 351 -6.83 5.44 23.99
CA PRO A 351 -6.64 5.04 22.60
C PRO A 351 -5.16 5.15 22.19
N PRO A 352 -4.65 4.23 21.32
CA PRO A 352 -3.22 4.12 21.01
C PRO A 352 -2.61 5.31 20.25
N PHE A 353 -3.39 6.34 19.90
CA PHE A 353 -2.95 7.51 19.12
C PHE A 353 -2.91 8.83 19.92
N ARG A 354 -2.92 8.79 21.25
CA ARG A 354 -2.81 10.01 22.08
C ARG A 354 -1.38 10.46 22.39
N HIS A 355 -0.37 9.91 21.67
CA HIS A 355 1.04 10.30 21.85
C HIS A 355 1.69 10.74 20.57
#